data_b875d294158bb5f1d9d2f4b59f9aec3d
#
_entry.id   b875d294158bb5f1d9d2f4b59f9aec3d
#
_cell.length_a   1.000
_cell.length_b   1.000
_cell.length_c   1.000
_cell.angle_alpha   90.00
_cell.angle_beta   90.00
_cell.angle_gamma   90.00
#
_symmetry.space_group_name_H-M   'P 1'
#
loop_
_entity.id
_entity.type
_entity.pdbx_description
1 polymer ?
#
loop_
_entity_poly.entity_id
_entity_poly.type
_entity_poly.pdbx_seq_one_letter_code
_entity_poly.pdbx_strand_id
1 'polypeptide(L)'
;MIEDLEKTTRNAIIWNALDKVSNQVISIVIGIILARILNSSDYGLIGMLAIFVAIANSCIDSGFSSALVRKQNPTEADYNTVFYCNLLISFIIYIFLFLGAPNIASFFDQPILIPLSRSLFCIFLINALGLIQTAHLVKEIQFRKVTIINFLSLFISGLTALYYALHNYGAWALVAQMLSQSVSKTILLWIIGKWHPKAVFSIKSFRDLFAFGSNILLANILNSIFLNIYSAFIGRLYGKTSLGFYTQASKWADMGISTLYGTIQNATYTVFSAIQNEKERLVKAYRDTMKLTAFITFPSLLCFILISKPFVLIFLSEKWTESIIYLQLLCAAGIFTVFTTINGNYIKISGHSHLVLRLEVIKIGLIFITIFLTWHMGMLHMVISLVIVRIIVYILSIIIIGEKVDYPWYTQLKDIFPYLSIGIILFLTSLSFTIFISNI
;
A
#
# COMPACT_ATOMS: atom_id res chain seq x y z
N MET A 1 29.55 -16.51 -17.41
CA MET A 1 28.15 -16.85 -16.96
C MET A 1 27.85 -16.36 -15.53
N ILE A 2 28.67 -16.70 -14.50
CA ILE A 2 28.44 -16.24 -13.12
C ILE A 2 28.62 -14.72 -13.00
N GLU A 3 29.71 -14.15 -13.54
CA GLU A 3 29.97 -12.71 -13.58
C GLU A 3 28.90 -11.92 -14.34
N ASP A 4 28.36 -12.44 -15.44
CA ASP A 4 27.27 -11.80 -16.17
C ASP A 4 25.97 -11.81 -15.36
N LEU A 5 25.71 -12.90 -14.61
CA LEU A 5 24.55 -13.01 -13.73
C LEU A 5 24.66 -12.02 -12.56
N GLU A 6 25.83 -11.90 -11.94
CA GLU A 6 26.09 -10.94 -10.86
C GLU A 6 25.93 -9.49 -11.33
N LYS A 7 26.49 -9.15 -12.50
CA LYS A 7 26.35 -7.82 -13.11
C LYS A 7 24.88 -7.50 -13.44
N THR A 8 24.16 -8.46 -14.01
CA THR A 8 22.74 -8.31 -14.32
C THR A 8 21.90 -8.13 -13.06
N THR A 9 22.15 -8.93 -12.01
CA THR A 9 21.46 -8.84 -10.73
C THR A 9 21.75 -7.51 -10.04
N ARG A 10 22.99 -7.06 -10.00
CA ARG A 10 23.39 -5.77 -9.45
C ARG A 10 22.69 -4.61 -10.17
N ASN A 11 22.69 -4.62 -11.49
CA ASN A 11 22.01 -3.62 -12.30
C ASN A 11 20.49 -3.64 -12.04
N ALA A 12 19.88 -4.81 -11.94
CA ALA A 12 18.46 -4.97 -11.62
C ALA A 12 18.11 -4.36 -10.26
N ILE A 13 18.95 -4.58 -9.24
CA ILE A 13 18.76 -3.99 -7.90
C ILE A 13 18.86 -2.45 -7.96
N ILE A 14 19.87 -1.92 -8.66
CA ILE A 14 20.07 -0.47 -8.81
C ILE A 14 18.86 0.15 -9.52
N TRP A 15 18.41 -0.40 -10.63
CA TRP A 15 17.26 0.13 -11.36
C TRP A 15 15.96 0.02 -10.58
N ASN A 16 15.75 -1.05 -9.80
CA ASN A 16 14.57 -1.19 -8.93
C ASN A 16 14.61 -0.15 -7.78
N ALA A 17 15.79 0.13 -7.21
CA ALA A 17 15.94 1.19 -6.22
C ALA A 17 15.67 2.58 -6.82
N LEU A 18 16.22 2.86 -8.01
CA LEU A 18 15.97 4.10 -8.75
C LEU A 18 14.48 4.26 -9.10
N ASP A 19 13.80 3.18 -9.50
CA ASP A 19 12.34 3.19 -9.75
C ASP A 19 11.58 3.65 -8.51
N LYS A 20 11.84 3.03 -7.36
CA LYS A 20 11.17 3.38 -6.10
C LYS A 20 11.43 4.83 -5.70
N VAL A 21 12.70 5.26 -5.72
CA VAL A 21 13.07 6.61 -5.30
C VAL A 21 12.50 7.67 -6.25
N SER A 22 12.65 7.49 -7.55
CA SER A 22 12.13 8.45 -8.53
C SER A 22 10.60 8.56 -8.50
N ASN A 23 9.90 7.43 -8.42
CA ASN A 23 8.44 7.44 -8.28
C ASN A 23 8.00 8.10 -6.97
N GLN A 24 8.72 7.87 -5.87
CA GLN A 24 8.43 8.50 -4.58
C GLN A 24 8.60 10.01 -4.65
N VAL A 25 9.73 10.50 -5.19
CA VAL A 25 10.01 11.94 -5.32
C VAL A 25 8.96 12.63 -6.19
N ILE A 26 8.65 12.07 -7.36
CA ILE A 26 7.62 12.65 -8.24
C ILE A 26 6.26 12.65 -7.55
N SER A 27 5.88 11.57 -6.88
CA SER A 27 4.61 11.46 -6.15
C SER A 27 4.50 12.49 -5.01
N ILE A 28 5.62 12.79 -4.33
CA ILE A 28 5.69 13.85 -3.32
C ILE A 28 5.44 15.20 -3.97
N VAL A 29 6.20 15.54 -5.01
CA VAL A 29 6.09 16.84 -5.68
C VAL A 29 4.70 17.07 -6.24
N ILE A 30 4.17 16.13 -7.02
CA ILE A 30 2.81 16.20 -7.56
C ILE A 30 1.78 16.26 -6.42
N GLY A 31 1.96 15.44 -5.39
CA GLY A 31 1.07 15.39 -4.23
C GLY A 31 0.99 16.71 -3.49
N ILE A 32 2.11 17.40 -3.29
CA ILE A 32 2.18 18.73 -2.66
C ILE A 32 1.47 19.75 -3.53
N ILE A 33 1.77 19.81 -4.83
CA ILE A 33 1.19 20.79 -5.74
C ILE A 33 -0.34 20.63 -5.80
N LEU A 34 -0.82 19.40 -5.99
CA LEU A 34 -2.25 19.12 -6.04
C LEU A 34 -2.95 19.41 -4.71
N ALA A 35 -2.32 19.11 -3.57
CA ALA A 35 -2.88 19.40 -2.27
C ALA A 35 -3.03 20.91 -2.02
N ARG A 36 -2.18 21.75 -2.62
CA ARG A 36 -2.32 23.19 -2.54
C ARG A 36 -3.46 23.75 -3.38
N ILE A 37 -3.80 23.11 -4.49
CA ILE A 37 -4.85 23.56 -5.40
C ILE A 37 -6.20 22.96 -5.00
N LEU A 38 -6.28 21.65 -4.84
CA LEU A 38 -7.52 20.91 -4.57
C LEU A 38 -7.96 21.02 -3.11
N ASN A 39 -9.25 20.77 -2.86
CA ASN A 39 -9.86 20.80 -1.54
C ASN A 39 -9.97 19.38 -0.93
N SER A 40 -10.23 19.32 0.39
CA SER A 40 -10.43 18.04 1.09
C SER A 40 -11.60 17.24 0.50
N SER A 41 -12.68 17.89 0.09
CA SER A 41 -13.82 17.24 -0.54
C SER A 41 -13.45 16.49 -1.82
N ASP A 42 -12.49 16.99 -2.62
CA ASP A 42 -12.04 16.36 -3.86
C ASP A 42 -11.30 15.04 -3.57
N TYR A 43 -10.41 15.06 -2.59
CA TYR A 43 -9.70 13.86 -2.14
C TYR A 43 -10.67 12.87 -1.46
N GLY A 44 -11.68 13.36 -0.76
CA GLY A 44 -12.69 12.52 -0.14
C GLY A 44 -13.53 11.75 -1.17
N LEU A 45 -13.92 12.39 -2.27
CA LEU A 45 -14.65 11.72 -3.35
C LEU A 45 -13.83 10.55 -3.95
N ILE A 46 -12.54 10.74 -4.15
CA ILE A 46 -11.66 9.64 -4.62
C ILE A 46 -11.43 8.60 -3.51
N GLY A 47 -11.31 9.03 -2.25
CA GLY A 47 -11.23 8.15 -1.09
C GLY A 47 -12.44 7.21 -0.94
N MET A 48 -13.66 7.68 -1.29
CA MET A 48 -14.88 6.84 -1.32
C MET A 48 -14.77 5.73 -2.37
N LEU A 49 -14.09 5.97 -3.48
CA LEU A 49 -13.89 4.98 -4.54
C LEU A 49 -12.71 4.04 -4.28
N ALA A 50 -11.83 4.36 -3.32
CA ALA A 50 -10.58 3.63 -3.09
C ALA A 50 -10.79 2.13 -2.81
N ILE A 51 -11.81 1.76 -2.03
CA ILE A 51 -12.10 0.35 -1.72
C ILE A 51 -12.49 -0.44 -2.98
N PHE A 52 -13.29 0.14 -3.86
CA PHE A 52 -13.71 -0.50 -5.11
C PHE A 52 -12.52 -0.65 -6.07
N VAL A 53 -11.68 0.38 -6.15
CA VAL A 53 -10.44 0.35 -6.95
C VAL A 53 -9.48 -0.71 -6.42
N ALA A 54 -9.30 -0.82 -5.11
CA ALA A 54 -8.40 -1.77 -4.50
C ALA A 54 -8.86 -3.23 -4.71
N ILE A 55 -10.16 -3.50 -4.53
CA ILE A 55 -10.75 -4.84 -4.76
C ILE A 55 -10.63 -5.20 -6.24
N ALA A 56 -10.99 -4.31 -7.16
CA ALA A 56 -10.93 -4.56 -8.58
C ALA A 56 -9.50 -4.81 -9.08
N ASN A 57 -8.51 -4.03 -8.61
CA ASN A 57 -7.11 -4.29 -8.91
C ASN A 57 -6.66 -5.66 -8.40
N SER A 58 -7.09 -6.07 -7.19
CA SER A 58 -6.79 -7.41 -6.65
C SER A 58 -7.38 -8.52 -7.52
N CYS A 59 -8.57 -8.31 -8.08
CA CYS A 59 -9.20 -9.25 -9.00
C CYS A 59 -8.46 -9.34 -10.35
N ILE A 60 -7.98 -8.23 -10.87
CA ILE A 60 -7.25 -8.18 -12.16
C ILE A 60 -5.88 -8.82 -12.03
N ASP A 61 -5.14 -8.48 -10.98
CA ASP A 61 -3.88 -9.14 -10.68
C ASP A 61 -4.04 -10.65 -10.42
N SER A 62 -5.21 -11.08 -9.96
CA SER A 62 -5.75 -12.44 -9.77
C SER A 62 -4.73 -13.54 -9.48
N GLY A 63 -3.52 -13.19 -9.05
CA GLY A 63 -2.40 -14.10 -8.85
C GLY A 63 -1.82 -14.69 -10.15
N PHE A 64 -2.42 -14.42 -11.32
CA PHE A 64 -1.94 -14.92 -12.60
C PHE A 64 -0.56 -14.35 -12.96
N SER A 65 -0.33 -13.06 -12.72
CA SER A 65 1.00 -12.46 -12.92
C SER A 65 2.05 -13.13 -12.06
N SER A 66 1.75 -13.35 -10.79
CA SER A 66 2.64 -14.07 -9.86
C SER A 66 2.85 -15.53 -10.27
N ALA A 67 1.80 -16.20 -10.76
CA ALA A 67 1.89 -17.56 -11.26
C ALA A 67 2.77 -17.68 -12.52
N LEU A 68 2.64 -16.72 -13.45
CA LEU A 68 3.49 -16.64 -14.66
C LEU A 68 4.97 -16.41 -14.32
N VAL A 69 5.26 -15.46 -13.43
CA VAL A 69 6.63 -15.15 -13.01
C VAL A 69 7.26 -16.34 -12.30
N ARG A 70 6.48 -17.07 -11.47
CA ARG A 70 6.94 -18.28 -10.77
C ARG A 70 7.20 -19.45 -11.72
N LYS A 71 6.41 -19.63 -12.78
CA LYS A 71 6.59 -20.72 -13.74
C LYS A 71 7.95 -20.62 -14.41
N GLN A 72 8.82 -21.65 -14.29
CA GLN A 72 10.19 -21.60 -14.78
C GLN A 72 10.26 -21.35 -16.29
N ASN A 73 9.44 -22.07 -17.07
CA ASN A 73 9.38 -21.97 -18.53
C ASN A 73 7.93 -21.71 -18.98
N PRO A 74 7.42 -20.46 -18.89
CA PRO A 74 6.10 -20.14 -19.40
C PRO A 74 6.11 -20.19 -20.93
N THR A 75 5.10 -20.83 -21.48
CA THR A 75 4.91 -20.92 -22.94
C THR A 75 4.18 -19.68 -23.46
N GLU A 76 4.24 -19.44 -24.77
CA GLU A 76 3.44 -18.43 -25.44
C GLU A 76 1.92 -18.60 -25.13
N ALA A 77 1.45 -19.85 -25.09
CA ALA A 77 0.07 -20.17 -24.73
C ALA A 77 -0.29 -19.72 -23.31
N ASP A 78 0.63 -19.80 -22.33
CA ASP A 78 0.40 -19.33 -20.96
C ASP A 78 0.19 -17.81 -20.95
N TYR A 79 1.08 -17.04 -21.60
CA TYR A 79 0.98 -15.59 -21.68
C TYR A 79 -0.33 -15.14 -22.34
N ASN A 80 -0.67 -15.75 -23.48
CA ASN A 80 -1.89 -15.41 -24.22
C ASN A 80 -3.15 -15.77 -23.42
N THR A 81 -3.19 -16.94 -22.78
CA THR A 81 -4.31 -17.36 -21.95
C THR A 81 -4.54 -16.40 -20.81
N VAL A 82 -3.48 -16.00 -20.09
CA VAL A 82 -3.60 -15.03 -18.98
C VAL A 82 -4.04 -13.66 -19.48
N PHE A 83 -3.54 -13.21 -20.64
CA PHE A 83 -3.94 -11.94 -21.25
C PHE A 83 -5.46 -11.90 -21.49
N TYR A 84 -6.01 -12.91 -22.18
CA TYR A 84 -7.45 -12.96 -22.49
C TYR A 84 -8.29 -13.15 -21.23
N CYS A 85 -7.85 -13.95 -20.28
CA CYS A 85 -8.54 -14.11 -18.99
C CYS A 85 -8.62 -12.78 -18.22
N ASN A 86 -7.49 -12.08 -18.10
CA ASN A 86 -7.46 -10.79 -17.39
C ASN A 86 -8.30 -9.73 -18.10
N LEU A 87 -8.29 -9.70 -19.43
CA LEU A 87 -9.12 -8.78 -20.19
C LEU A 87 -10.62 -9.06 -19.97
N LEU A 88 -11.01 -10.34 -20.01
CA LEU A 88 -12.39 -10.76 -19.74
C LEU A 88 -12.82 -10.41 -18.31
N ILE A 89 -12.00 -10.75 -17.33
CA ILE A 89 -12.27 -10.44 -15.91
C ILE A 89 -12.41 -8.93 -15.71
N SER A 90 -11.50 -8.14 -16.28
CA SER A 90 -11.54 -6.68 -16.19
C SER A 90 -12.76 -6.08 -16.84
N PHE A 91 -13.21 -6.65 -17.97
CA PHE A 91 -14.41 -6.23 -18.65
C PHE A 91 -15.68 -6.53 -17.82
N ILE A 92 -15.75 -7.72 -17.22
CA ILE A 92 -16.86 -8.10 -16.33
C ILE A 92 -16.90 -7.19 -15.10
N ILE A 93 -15.75 -6.95 -14.46
CA ILE A 93 -15.64 -6.05 -13.29
C ILE A 93 -16.04 -4.63 -13.67
N TYR A 94 -15.56 -4.13 -14.82
CA TYR A 94 -15.91 -2.80 -15.29
C TYR A 94 -17.43 -2.66 -15.51
N ILE A 95 -18.09 -3.60 -16.20
CA ILE A 95 -19.53 -3.59 -16.38
C ILE A 95 -20.27 -3.63 -15.05
N PHE A 96 -19.85 -4.53 -14.15
CA PHE A 96 -20.47 -4.67 -12.83
C PHE A 96 -20.39 -3.36 -12.04
N LEU A 97 -19.23 -2.72 -12.01
CA LEU A 97 -19.00 -1.46 -11.29
C LEU A 97 -19.65 -0.27 -12.01
N PHE A 98 -19.69 -0.27 -13.34
CA PHE A 98 -20.37 0.76 -14.14
C PHE A 98 -21.88 0.77 -13.89
N LEU A 99 -22.51 -0.41 -13.86
CA LEU A 99 -23.91 -0.57 -13.52
C LEU A 99 -24.17 -0.33 -12.03
N GLY A 100 -23.22 -0.67 -11.16
CA GLY A 100 -23.25 -0.42 -9.73
C GLY A 100 -22.97 1.03 -9.31
N ALA A 101 -22.54 1.90 -10.22
CA ALA A 101 -22.20 3.30 -9.92
C ALA A 101 -23.33 4.09 -9.23
N PRO A 102 -24.61 3.95 -9.60
CA PRO A 102 -25.71 4.60 -8.89
C PRO A 102 -25.84 4.12 -7.43
N ASN A 103 -25.63 2.81 -7.19
CA ASN A 103 -25.69 2.24 -5.84
C ASN A 103 -24.51 2.75 -4.97
N ILE A 104 -23.32 2.89 -5.56
CA ILE A 104 -22.17 3.49 -4.88
C ILE A 104 -22.48 4.94 -4.51
N ALA A 105 -23.03 5.73 -5.42
CA ALA A 105 -23.39 7.11 -5.19
C ALA A 105 -24.48 7.25 -4.11
N SER A 106 -25.48 6.40 -4.13
CA SER A 106 -26.53 6.32 -3.11
C SER A 106 -25.96 5.90 -1.73
N PHE A 107 -25.04 4.94 -1.71
CA PHE A 107 -24.39 4.51 -0.45
C PHE A 107 -23.64 5.66 0.22
N PHE A 108 -23.00 6.55 -0.53
CA PHE A 108 -22.24 7.68 0.02
C PHE A 108 -23.02 9.00 0.03
N ASP A 109 -24.26 9.03 -0.44
CA ASP A 109 -25.08 10.25 -0.61
C ASP A 109 -24.36 11.33 -1.46
N GLN A 110 -23.66 10.91 -2.52
CA GLN A 110 -22.89 11.79 -3.41
C GLN A 110 -23.17 11.48 -4.89
N PRO A 111 -24.14 12.15 -5.54
CA PRO A 111 -24.50 11.89 -6.95
C PRO A 111 -23.34 12.05 -7.93
N ILE A 112 -22.38 12.95 -7.62
CA ILE A 112 -21.18 13.17 -8.45
C ILE A 112 -20.30 11.90 -8.59
N LEU A 113 -20.43 10.93 -7.69
CA LEU A 113 -19.71 9.66 -7.79
C LEU A 113 -20.15 8.83 -9.00
N ILE A 114 -21.35 9.02 -9.56
CA ILE A 114 -21.79 8.27 -10.76
C ILE A 114 -20.85 8.51 -11.94
N PRO A 115 -20.68 9.76 -12.45
CA PRO A 115 -19.77 10.00 -13.55
C PRO A 115 -18.31 9.79 -13.18
N LEU A 116 -17.88 10.16 -11.95
CA LEU A 116 -16.50 9.97 -11.49
C LEU A 116 -16.10 8.49 -11.47
N SER A 117 -16.95 7.62 -10.88
CA SER A 117 -16.66 6.18 -10.80
C SER A 117 -16.67 5.51 -12.16
N ARG A 118 -17.65 5.81 -13.01
CA ARG A 118 -17.72 5.27 -14.37
C ARG A 118 -16.47 5.58 -15.18
N SER A 119 -15.98 6.81 -15.11
CA SER A 119 -14.75 7.22 -15.77
C SER A 119 -13.52 6.57 -15.11
N LEU A 120 -13.43 6.61 -13.78
CA LEU A 120 -12.29 6.06 -13.05
C LEU A 120 -12.13 4.55 -13.32
N PHE A 121 -13.22 3.79 -13.32
CA PHE A 121 -13.16 2.34 -13.48
C PHE A 121 -12.69 1.88 -14.87
N CYS A 122 -12.63 2.77 -15.89
CA CYS A 122 -11.97 2.48 -17.16
C CYS A 122 -10.47 2.08 -16.96
N ILE A 123 -9.84 2.48 -15.85
CA ILE A 123 -8.46 2.09 -15.56
C ILE A 123 -8.27 0.57 -15.55
N PHE A 124 -9.29 -0.19 -15.20
CA PHE A 124 -9.21 -1.65 -15.11
C PHE A 124 -9.01 -2.28 -16.49
N LEU A 125 -9.75 -1.80 -17.50
CA LEU A 125 -9.58 -2.25 -18.88
C LEU A 125 -8.19 -1.87 -19.42
N ILE A 126 -7.77 -0.65 -19.14
CA ILE A 126 -6.49 -0.12 -19.61
C ILE A 126 -5.32 -0.89 -18.95
N ASN A 127 -5.39 -1.12 -17.64
CA ASN A 127 -4.34 -1.85 -16.92
C ASN A 127 -4.24 -3.32 -17.35
N ALA A 128 -5.38 -3.98 -17.65
CA ALA A 128 -5.39 -5.35 -18.15
C ALA A 128 -4.61 -5.49 -19.46
N LEU A 129 -4.66 -4.49 -20.34
CA LEU A 129 -3.90 -4.47 -21.60
C LEU A 129 -2.37 -4.38 -21.38
N GLY A 130 -1.92 -3.83 -20.24
CA GLY A 130 -0.49 -3.66 -19.91
C GLY A 130 0.10 -4.71 -18.98
N LEU A 131 -0.73 -5.56 -18.36
CA LEU A 131 -0.31 -6.46 -17.29
C LEU A 131 0.73 -7.48 -17.76
N ILE A 132 0.50 -8.14 -18.89
CA ILE A 132 1.37 -9.19 -19.43
C ILE A 132 2.70 -8.63 -19.92
N GLN A 133 2.69 -7.44 -20.54
CA GLN A 133 3.92 -6.76 -20.96
C GLN A 133 4.81 -6.47 -19.74
N THR A 134 4.19 -6.02 -18.62
CA THR A 134 4.91 -5.79 -17.37
C THR A 134 5.50 -7.11 -16.84
N ALA A 135 4.69 -8.17 -16.76
CA ALA A 135 5.14 -9.48 -16.27
C ALA A 135 6.29 -10.05 -17.13
N HIS A 136 6.23 -9.86 -18.46
CA HIS A 136 7.27 -10.29 -19.39
C HIS A 136 8.58 -9.51 -19.16
N LEU A 137 8.53 -8.17 -19.05
CA LEU A 137 9.70 -7.33 -18.76
C LEU A 137 10.34 -7.67 -17.41
N VAL A 138 9.54 -7.93 -16.37
CA VAL A 138 10.04 -8.34 -15.05
C VAL A 138 10.71 -9.70 -15.14
N LYS A 139 10.12 -10.67 -15.85
CA LYS A 139 10.71 -12.00 -16.04
C LYS A 139 12.03 -11.98 -16.80
N GLU A 140 12.14 -11.09 -17.78
CA GLU A 140 13.40 -10.87 -18.53
C GLU A 140 14.42 -9.98 -17.78
N ILE A 141 14.14 -9.60 -16.52
CA ILE A 141 15.00 -8.75 -15.69
C ILE A 141 15.27 -7.37 -16.35
N GLN A 142 14.36 -6.88 -17.18
CA GLN A 142 14.49 -5.60 -17.87
C GLN A 142 14.02 -4.40 -17.02
N PHE A 143 14.49 -4.31 -15.76
CA PHE A 143 14.05 -3.30 -14.81
C PHE A 143 14.30 -1.86 -15.29
N ARG A 144 15.37 -1.62 -16.07
CA ARG A 144 15.61 -0.30 -16.68
C ARG A 144 14.41 0.19 -17.50
N LYS A 145 13.83 -0.68 -18.32
CA LYS A 145 12.66 -0.32 -19.14
C LYS A 145 11.44 -0.06 -18.26
N VAL A 146 11.21 -0.91 -17.26
CA VAL A 146 10.12 -0.74 -16.30
C VAL A 146 10.23 0.60 -15.58
N THR A 147 11.42 0.97 -15.10
CA THR A 147 11.68 2.26 -14.45
C THR A 147 11.38 3.44 -15.37
N ILE A 148 11.86 3.41 -16.62
CA ILE A 148 11.60 4.50 -17.58
C ILE A 148 10.10 4.63 -17.86
N ILE A 149 9.39 3.52 -18.06
CA ILE A 149 7.95 3.51 -18.29
C ILE A 149 7.19 4.10 -17.09
N ASN A 150 7.51 3.64 -15.88
CA ASN A 150 6.87 4.14 -14.65
C ASN A 150 7.12 5.64 -14.46
N PHE A 151 8.38 6.07 -14.62
CA PHE A 151 8.76 7.48 -14.49
C PHE A 151 8.00 8.37 -15.48
N LEU A 152 8.03 8.03 -16.78
CA LEU A 152 7.37 8.81 -17.82
C LEU A 152 5.85 8.85 -17.63
N SER A 153 5.24 7.71 -17.32
CA SER A 153 3.79 7.64 -17.09
C SER A 153 3.36 8.46 -15.87
N LEU A 154 4.13 8.43 -14.80
CA LEU A 154 3.85 9.23 -13.61
C LEU A 154 4.06 10.73 -13.87
N PHE A 155 5.09 11.10 -14.63
CA PHE A 155 5.35 12.49 -15.00
C PHE A 155 4.21 13.05 -15.89
N ILE A 156 3.80 12.31 -16.91
CA ILE A 156 2.66 12.69 -17.79
C ILE A 156 1.37 12.81 -16.96
N SER A 157 1.13 11.88 -16.06
CA SER A 157 -0.07 11.92 -15.20
C SER A 157 -0.07 13.14 -14.27
N GLY A 158 1.10 13.53 -13.77
CA GLY A 158 1.24 14.72 -12.96
C GLY A 158 0.93 16.01 -13.73
N LEU A 159 1.43 16.13 -14.95
CA LEU A 159 1.10 17.26 -15.82
C LEU A 159 -0.40 17.32 -16.15
N THR A 160 -1.01 16.18 -16.45
CA THR A 160 -2.45 16.09 -16.71
C THR A 160 -3.25 16.51 -15.48
N ALA A 161 -2.90 16.00 -14.31
CA ALA A 161 -3.56 16.37 -13.06
C ALA A 161 -3.46 17.86 -12.76
N LEU A 162 -2.28 18.43 -12.98
CA LEU A 162 -2.02 19.87 -12.78
C LEU A 162 -2.88 20.72 -13.72
N TYR A 163 -2.97 20.32 -15.00
CA TYR A 163 -3.82 21.02 -15.97
C TYR A 163 -5.29 21.05 -15.51
N TYR A 164 -5.86 19.90 -15.13
CA TYR A 164 -7.24 19.84 -14.66
C TYR A 164 -7.46 20.56 -13.32
N ALA A 165 -6.48 20.51 -12.41
CA ALA A 165 -6.55 21.20 -11.13
C ALA A 165 -6.54 22.72 -11.28
N LEU A 166 -5.67 23.26 -12.16
CA LEU A 166 -5.60 24.70 -12.44
C LEU A 166 -6.84 25.26 -13.13
N HIS A 167 -7.58 24.40 -13.88
CA HIS A 167 -8.85 24.78 -14.49
C HIS A 167 -10.07 24.54 -13.57
N ASN A 168 -9.85 24.30 -12.27
CA ASN A 168 -10.90 24.14 -11.27
C ASN A 168 -11.85 22.94 -11.50
N TYR A 169 -11.37 21.84 -12.12
CA TYR A 169 -12.15 20.64 -12.30
C TYR A 169 -12.29 19.79 -11.02
N GLY A 170 -11.72 20.21 -9.87
CA GLY A 170 -11.84 19.53 -8.57
C GLY A 170 -11.43 18.06 -8.62
N ALA A 171 -12.28 17.16 -8.15
CA ALA A 171 -12.00 15.72 -8.10
C ALA A 171 -11.66 15.09 -9.47
N TRP A 172 -12.11 15.68 -10.57
CA TRP A 172 -11.74 15.23 -11.91
C TRP A 172 -10.24 15.31 -12.20
N ALA A 173 -9.51 16.20 -11.54
CA ALA A 173 -8.05 16.26 -11.66
C ALA A 173 -7.38 14.96 -11.17
N LEU A 174 -7.89 14.37 -10.08
CA LEU A 174 -7.40 13.11 -9.54
C LEU A 174 -7.80 11.91 -10.41
N VAL A 175 -9.02 11.91 -10.96
CA VAL A 175 -9.46 10.90 -11.94
C VAL A 175 -8.61 10.97 -13.20
N ALA A 176 -8.39 12.18 -13.74
CA ALA A 176 -7.54 12.39 -14.91
C ALA A 176 -6.09 11.96 -14.67
N GLN A 177 -5.55 12.18 -13.46
CA GLN A 177 -4.23 11.68 -13.04
C GLN A 177 -4.16 10.16 -13.17
N MET A 178 -5.11 9.45 -12.55
CA MET A 178 -5.11 7.99 -12.52
C MET A 178 -5.32 7.40 -13.92
N LEU A 179 -6.23 7.97 -14.70
CA LEU A 179 -6.48 7.55 -16.08
C LEU A 179 -5.27 7.79 -16.99
N SER A 180 -4.71 9.00 -16.98
CA SER A 180 -3.56 9.33 -17.83
C SER A 180 -2.33 8.52 -17.45
N GLN A 181 -2.12 8.20 -16.17
CA GLN A 181 -1.06 7.29 -15.73
C GLN A 181 -1.25 5.89 -16.32
N SER A 182 -2.45 5.33 -16.23
CA SER A 182 -2.77 4.01 -16.78
C SER A 182 -2.63 3.98 -18.29
N VAL A 183 -3.15 4.98 -18.99
CA VAL A 183 -3.07 5.10 -20.47
C VAL A 183 -1.62 5.23 -20.90
N SER A 184 -0.88 6.20 -20.35
CA SER A 184 0.53 6.43 -20.71
C SER A 184 1.40 5.21 -20.43
N LYS A 185 1.20 4.57 -19.27
CA LYS A 185 1.92 3.34 -18.91
C LYS A 185 1.63 2.22 -19.91
N THR A 186 0.38 1.99 -20.24
CA THR A 186 0.00 0.95 -21.19
C THR A 186 0.55 1.23 -22.58
N ILE A 187 0.42 2.45 -23.10
CA ILE A 187 1.00 2.84 -24.39
C ILE A 187 2.51 2.60 -24.41
N LEU A 188 3.23 3.07 -23.39
CA LEU A 188 4.68 2.88 -23.30
C LEU A 188 5.07 1.40 -23.19
N LEU A 189 4.29 0.60 -22.47
CA LEU A 189 4.48 -0.86 -22.40
C LEU A 189 4.33 -1.53 -23.78
N TRP A 190 3.39 -1.10 -24.59
CA TRP A 190 3.18 -1.63 -25.94
C TRP A 190 4.25 -1.16 -26.94
N ILE A 191 4.78 0.05 -26.79
CA ILE A 191 5.86 0.56 -27.64
C ILE A 191 7.21 -0.08 -27.28
N ILE A 192 7.52 -0.19 -25.98
CA ILE A 192 8.82 -0.64 -25.49
C ILE A 192 8.85 -2.16 -25.30
N GLY A 193 7.70 -2.78 -25.04
CA GLY A 193 7.55 -4.22 -24.88
C GLY A 193 7.64 -4.93 -26.22
N LYS A 194 8.25 -6.13 -26.21
CA LYS A 194 8.38 -6.96 -27.42
C LYS A 194 7.25 -7.98 -27.58
N TRP A 195 6.52 -8.25 -26.49
CA TRP A 195 5.46 -9.24 -26.50
C TRP A 195 4.15 -8.68 -27.05
N HIS A 196 3.51 -9.44 -27.95
CA HIS A 196 2.21 -9.12 -28.52
C HIS A 196 1.28 -10.33 -28.41
N PRO A 197 0.00 -10.12 -28.11
CA PRO A 197 -0.95 -11.21 -27.98
C PRO A 197 -1.19 -11.92 -29.32
N LYS A 198 -1.20 -13.26 -29.25
CA LYS A 198 -1.60 -14.14 -30.35
C LYS A 198 -2.95 -14.78 -30.01
N ALA A 199 -3.76 -15.10 -30.98
CA ALA A 199 -5.06 -15.75 -30.78
C ALA A 199 -4.92 -17.24 -30.39
N VAL A 200 -4.24 -17.48 -29.26
CA VAL A 200 -4.00 -18.83 -28.70
C VAL A 200 -4.52 -18.87 -27.28
N PHE A 201 -5.44 -19.79 -27.01
CA PHE A 201 -6.00 -20.03 -25.69
C PHE A 201 -5.84 -21.49 -25.29
N SER A 202 -5.33 -21.75 -24.07
CA SER A 202 -5.12 -23.09 -23.54
C SER A 202 -5.90 -23.28 -22.23
N ILE A 203 -6.91 -24.17 -22.25
CA ILE A 203 -7.69 -24.53 -21.05
C ILE A 203 -6.78 -25.16 -19.98
N LYS A 204 -5.75 -25.92 -20.40
CA LYS A 204 -4.78 -26.51 -19.48
C LYS A 204 -4.00 -25.41 -18.74
N SER A 205 -3.44 -24.45 -19.47
CA SER A 205 -2.73 -23.31 -18.88
C SER A 205 -3.63 -22.51 -17.94
N PHE A 206 -4.88 -22.30 -18.31
CA PHE A 206 -5.87 -21.64 -17.45
C PHE A 206 -6.06 -22.38 -16.13
N ARG A 207 -6.32 -23.70 -16.17
CA ARG A 207 -6.56 -24.49 -14.96
C ARG A 207 -5.35 -24.52 -14.04
N ASP A 208 -4.14 -24.70 -14.60
CA ASP A 208 -2.90 -24.78 -13.83
C ASP A 208 -2.58 -23.45 -13.12
N LEU A 209 -2.74 -22.34 -13.82
CA LEU A 209 -2.44 -21.01 -13.30
C LEU A 209 -3.55 -20.51 -12.36
N PHE A 210 -4.81 -20.80 -12.64
CA PHE A 210 -5.95 -20.42 -11.81
C PHE A 210 -5.96 -21.15 -10.46
N ALA A 211 -5.63 -22.43 -10.43
CA ALA A 211 -5.55 -23.20 -9.18
C ALA A 211 -4.56 -22.59 -8.17
N PHE A 212 -3.44 -22.04 -8.67
CA PHE A 212 -2.48 -21.34 -7.82
C PHE A 212 -2.92 -19.88 -7.53
N GLY A 213 -3.44 -19.18 -8.54
CA GLY A 213 -3.80 -17.77 -8.47
C GLY A 213 -5.01 -17.50 -7.58
N SER A 214 -6.01 -18.40 -7.55
CA SER A 214 -7.27 -18.19 -6.81
C SER A 214 -7.09 -17.99 -5.31
N ASN A 215 -6.17 -18.71 -4.67
CA ASN A 215 -5.88 -18.55 -3.25
C ASN A 215 -5.22 -17.19 -2.96
N ILE A 216 -4.33 -16.74 -3.86
CA ILE A 216 -3.68 -15.43 -3.76
C ILE A 216 -4.73 -14.34 -3.98
N LEU A 217 -5.63 -14.52 -4.94
CA LEU A 217 -6.73 -13.61 -5.23
C LEU A 217 -7.60 -13.37 -3.99
N LEU A 218 -8.09 -14.43 -3.35
CA LEU A 218 -8.92 -14.31 -2.15
C LEU A 218 -8.19 -13.58 -1.01
N ALA A 219 -6.93 -13.92 -0.79
CA ALA A 219 -6.12 -13.26 0.23
C ALA A 219 -5.93 -11.76 -0.09
N ASN A 220 -5.70 -11.40 -1.34
CA ASN A 220 -5.53 -10.01 -1.78
C ASN A 220 -6.84 -9.21 -1.67
N ILE A 221 -7.98 -9.80 -2.05
CA ILE A 221 -9.30 -9.15 -1.89
C ILE A 221 -9.58 -8.85 -0.43
N LEU A 222 -9.42 -9.84 0.45
CA LEU A 222 -9.62 -9.65 1.89
C LEU A 222 -8.70 -8.55 2.43
N ASN A 223 -7.42 -8.60 2.09
CA ASN A 223 -6.47 -7.55 2.50
C ASN A 223 -6.87 -6.16 1.99
N SER A 224 -7.32 -6.06 0.73
CA SER A 224 -7.76 -4.80 0.12
C SER A 224 -9.00 -4.22 0.82
N ILE A 225 -9.96 -5.07 1.21
CA ILE A 225 -11.11 -4.67 2.01
C ILE A 225 -10.63 -4.09 3.35
N PHE A 226 -9.76 -4.81 4.05
CA PHE A 226 -9.32 -4.37 5.39
C PHE A 226 -8.49 -3.10 5.38
N LEU A 227 -7.66 -2.89 4.39
CA LEU A 227 -6.88 -1.66 4.25
C LEU A 227 -7.77 -0.44 3.98
N ASN A 228 -8.91 -0.63 3.30
CA ASN A 228 -9.76 0.47 2.88
C ASN A 228 -11.08 0.59 3.67
N ILE A 229 -11.35 -0.33 4.62
CA ILE A 229 -12.63 -0.36 5.34
C ILE A 229 -12.89 0.92 6.15
N TYR A 230 -11.87 1.47 6.79
CA TYR A 230 -12.00 2.74 7.51
C TYR A 230 -12.36 3.89 6.56
N SER A 231 -11.75 3.95 5.37
CA SER A 231 -12.11 4.95 4.36
C SER A 231 -13.58 4.86 3.95
N ALA A 232 -14.10 3.63 3.75
CA ALA A 232 -15.48 3.41 3.40
C ALA A 232 -16.45 3.89 4.51
N PHE A 233 -16.17 3.52 5.77
CA PHE A 233 -17.00 3.94 6.90
C PHE A 233 -16.90 5.45 7.19
N ILE A 234 -15.70 6.03 7.16
CA ILE A 234 -15.52 7.48 7.34
C ILE A 234 -16.28 8.24 6.24
N GLY A 235 -16.16 7.80 4.98
CA GLY A 235 -16.88 8.42 3.87
C GLY A 235 -18.40 8.35 4.03
N ARG A 236 -18.94 7.23 4.48
CA ARG A 236 -20.38 7.03 4.68
C ARG A 236 -20.91 7.83 5.89
N LEU A 237 -20.18 7.80 7.01
CA LEU A 237 -20.67 8.35 8.28
C LEU A 237 -20.37 9.84 8.45
N TYR A 238 -19.22 10.31 7.97
CA TYR A 238 -18.73 11.67 8.20
C TYR A 238 -18.59 12.50 6.91
N GLY A 239 -18.89 11.92 5.76
CA GLY A 239 -18.92 12.60 4.47
C GLY A 239 -17.57 12.83 3.82
N LYS A 240 -17.61 13.45 2.62
CA LYS A 240 -16.43 13.62 1.75
C LYS A 240 -15.32 14.49 2.33
N THR A 241 -15.67 15.57 3.06
CA THR A 241 -14.66 16.49 3.59
C THR A 241 -13.81 15.82 4.67
N SER A 242 -14.44 15.14 5.63
CA SER A 242 -13.76 14.39 6.69
C SER A 242 -12.91 13.25 6.11
N LEU A 243 -13.46 12.50 5.15
CA LEU A 243 -12.69 11.48 4.46
C LEU A 243 -11.50 12.06 3.70
N GLY A 244 -11.62 13.27 3.14
CA GLY A 244 -10.53 13.95 2.47
C GLY A 244 -9.34 14.22 3.39
N PHE A 245 -9.58 14.70 4.62
CA PHE A 245 -8.54 14.87 5.63
C PHE A 245 -7.87 13.54 6.01
N TYR A 246 -8.67 12.48 6.18
CA TYR A 246 -8.15 11.14 6.44
C TYR A 246 -7.33 10.61 5.27
N THR A 247 -7.82 10.73 4.05
CA THR A 247 -7.16 10.24 2.84
C THR A 247 -5.80 10.92 2.64
N GLN A 248 -5.74 12.22 2.88
CA GLN A 248 -4.49 12.97 2.76
C GLN A 248 -3.52 12.59 3.89
N ALA A 249 -4.01 12.48 5.13
CA ALA A 249 -3.21 12.02 6.25
C ALA A 249 -2.66 10.60 6.01
N SER A 250 -3.50 9.67 5.56
CA SER A 250 -3.11 8.29 5.23
C SER A 250 -2.05 8.25 4.13
N LYS A 251 -2.23 9.03 3.06
CA LYS A 251 -1.27 9.11 1.96
C LYS A 251 0.15 9.44 2.46
N TRP A 252 0.29 10.46 3.30
CA TRP A 252 1.59 10.87 3.81
C TRP A 252 2.15 9.92 4.87
N ALA A 253 1.30 9.40 5.75
CA ALA A 253 1.71 8.36 6.72
C ALA A 253 2.19 7.09 6.00
N ASP A 254 1.41 6.60 5.02
CA ASP A 254 1.72 5.38 4.28
C ASP A 254 3.00 5.51 3.44
N MET A 255 3.33 6.70 2.93
CA MET A 255 4.59 6.93 2.24
C MET A 255 5.80 6.68 3.16
N GLY A 256 5.75 7.15 4.41
CA GLY A 256 6.79 6.90 5.41
C GLY A 256 6.81 5.43 5.86
N ILE A 257 5.65 4.91 6.22
CA ILE A 257 5.51 3.54 6.77
C ILE A 257 5.88 2.49 5.72
N SER A 258 5.40 2.62 4.47
CA SER A 258 5.63 1.63 3.41
C SER A 258 7.10 1.49 3.02
N THR A 259 7.86 2.59 3.10
CA THR A 259 9.32 2.57 2.86
C THR A 259 10.03 1.71 3.91
N LEU A 260 9.70 1.92 5.20
CA LEU A 260 10.23 1.13 6.31
C LEU A 260 9.76 -0.32 6.24
N TYR A 261 8.45 -0.51 6.11
CA TYR A 261 7.80 -1.82 6.04
C TYR A 261 8.37 -2.70 4.92
N GLY A 262 8.41 -2.20 3.68
CA GLY A 262 8.84 -2.98 2.53
C GLY A 262 10.31 -3.40 2.59
N THR A 263 11.19 -2.51 3.08
CA THR A 263 12.61 -2.83 3.26
C THR A 263 12.81 -3.91 4.31
N ILE A 264 12.18 -3.75 5.47
CA ILE A 264 12.29 -4.68 6.60
C ILE A 264 11.66 -6.03 6.24
N GLN A 265 10.48 -6.05 5.62
CA GLN A 265 9.78 -7.27 5.25
C GLN A 265 10.63 -8.15 4.33
N ASN A 266 11.16 -7.57 3.25
CA ASN A 266 11.95 -8.32 2.27
C ASN A 266 13.26 -8.84 2.87
N ALA A 267 13.98 -8.00 3.61
CA ALA A 267 15.24 -8.39 4.23
C ALA A 267 15.03 -9.50 5.29
N THR A 268 14.04 -9.35 6.16
CA THR A 268 13.78 -10.33 7.23
C THR A 268 13.29 -11.66 6.68
N TYR A 269 12.40 -11.66 5.71
CA TYR A 269 11.89 -12.90 5.12
C TYR A 269 13.02 -13.71 4.48
N THR A 270 13.91 -13.07 3.72
CA THR A 270 15.03 -13.72 3.06
C THR A 270 16.04 -14.29 4.08
N VAL A 271 16.43 -13.49 5.07
CA VAL A 271 17.40 -13.92 6.09
C VAL A 271 16.85 -15.06 6.94
N PHE A 272 15.63 -14.93 7.44
CA PHE A 272 15.02 -15.95 8.28
C PHE A 272 14.79 -17.26 7.53
N SER A 273 14.41 -17.18 6.23
CA SER A 273 14.24 -18.37 5.39
C SER A 273 15.56 -19.13 5.17
N ALA A 274 16.68 -18.41 5.03
CA ALA A 274 17.98 -19.02 4.83
C ALA A 274 18.49 -19.81 6.05
N ILE A 275 18.06 -19.43 7.27
CA ILE A 275 18.49 -20.04 8.54
C ILE A 275 17.34 -20.74 9.28
N GLN A 276 16.24 -21.05 8.60
CA GLN A 276 15.02 -21.58 9.24
C GLN A 276 15.22 -22.90 10.03
N ASN A 277 16.23 -23.70 9.67
CA ASN A 277 16.55 -24.97 10.32
C ASN A 277 17.48 -24.81 11.53
N GLU A 278 18.06 -23.60 11.76
CA GLU A 278 19.00 -23.30 12.84
C GLU A 278 18.29 -22.48 13.92
N LYS A 279 17.55 -23.14 14.83
CA LYS A 279 16.64 -22.49 15.79
C LYS A 279 17.33 -21.35 16.58
N GLU A 280 18.48 -21.58 17.17
CA GLU A 280 19.19 -20.58 17.99
C GLU A 280 19.62 -19.36 17.15
N ARG A 281 20.13 -19.62 15.94
CA ARG A 281 20.55 -18.57 15.00
C ARG A 281 19.36 -17.78 14.49
N LEU A 282 18.22 -18.43 14.24
CA LEU A 282 16.97 -17.79 13.83
C LEU A 282 16.43 -16.86 14.94
N VAL A 283 16.42 -17.32 16.20
CA VAL A 283 16.01 -16.49 17.35
C VAL A 283 16.91 -15.28 17.51
N LYS A 284 18.24 -15.47 17.40
CA LYS A 284 19.22 -14.38 17.46
C LYS A 284 18.99 -13.36 16.32
N ALA A 285 18.84 -13.82 15.09
CA ALA A 285 18.59 -12.96 13.93
C ALA A 285 17.27 -12.19 14.07
N TYR A 286 16.21 -12.84 14.58
CA TYR A 286 14.95 -12.19 14.87
C TYR A 286 15.11 -11.07 15.91
N ARG A 287 15.81 -11.35 17.03
CA ARG A 287 16.09 -10.38 18.08
C ARG A 287 16.89 -9.18 17.58
N ASP A 288 17.94 -9.42 16.82
CA ASP A 288 18.79 -8.35 16.25
C ASP A 288 17.99 -7.51 15.24
N THR A 289 17.13 -8.14 14.44
CA THR A 289 16.23 -7.46 13.52
C THR A 289 15.21 -6.59 14.25
N MET A 290 14.62 -7.08 15.36
CA MET A 290 13.69 -6.29 16.17
C MET A 290 14.37 -5.04 16.75
N LYS A 291 15.60 -5.14 17.25
CA LYS A 291 16.38 -4.00 17.74
C LYS A 291 16.70 -3.00 16.64
N LEU A 292 17.19 -3.47 15.50
CA LEU A 292 17.50 -2.60 14.36
C LEU A 292 16.23 -1.88 13.85
N THR A 293 15.13 -2.61 13.76
CA THR A 293 13.84 -2.02 13.38
C THR A 293 13.38 -0.97 14.38
N ALA A 294 13.51 -1.24 15.68
CA ALA A 294 13.17 -0.28 16.72
C ALA A 294 14.03 0.99 16.62
N PHE A 295 15.35 0.83 16.42
CA PHE A 295 16.29 1.94 16.24
C PHE A 295 15.94 2.85 15.05
N ILE A 296 15.40 2.29 13.96
CA ILE A 296 15.04 3.06 12.78
C ILE A 296 13.59 3.61 12.89
N THR A 297 12.64 2.76 13.28
CA THR A 297 11.20 3.08 13.22
C THR A 297 10.79 4.12 14.25
N PHE A 298 11.22 3.99 15.51
CA PHE A 298 10.82 4.94 16.55
C PHE A 298 11.30 6.36 16.26
N PRO A 299 12.62 6.62 16.03
CA PRO A 299 13.05 7.98 15.74
C PRO A 299 12.41 8.54 14.47
N SER A 300 12.30 7.74 13.41
CA SER A 300 11.75 8.22 12.13
C SER A 300 10.28 8.61 12.23
N LEU A 301 9.43 7.75 12.78
CA LEU A 301 7.99 8.03 12.86
C LEU A 301 7.65 9.03 13.97
N LEU A 302 8.34 9.00 15.11
CA LEU A 302 8.15 10.01 16.15
C LEU A 302 8.63 11.40 15.71
N CYS A 303 9.73 11.48 14.98
CA CYS A 303 10.17 12.73 14.35
C CYS A 303 9.12 13.23 13.34
N PHE A 304 8.56 12.33 12.51
CA PHE A 304 7.51 12.73 11.55
C PHE A 304 6.23 13.18 12.25
N ILE A 305 5.84 12.57 13.38
CA ILE A 305 4.73 13.05 14.22
C ILE A 305 5.00 14.48 14.70
N LEU A 306 6.21 14.79 15.16
CA LEU A 306 6.58 16.12 15.63
C LEU A 306 6.52 17.18 14.52
N ILE A 307 7.12 16.87 13.38
CA ILE A 307 7.17 17.80 12.26
C ILE A 307 5.86 17.81 11.43
N SER A 308 4.87 17.00 11.79
CA SER A 308 3.60 16.89 11.05
C SER A 308 2.89 18.25 10.89
N LYS A 309 2.86 19.08 11.96
CA LYS A 309 2.25 20.41 11.91
C LYS A 309 3.00 21.34 10.95
N PRO A 310 4.30 21.62 11.10
CA PRO A 310 5.03 22.46 10.14
C PRO A 310 5.04 21.83 8.74
N PHE A 311 5.12 20.49 8.61
CA PHE A 311 5.03 19.82 7.33
C PHE A 311 3.70 20.14 6.60
N VAL A 312 2.59 20.00 7.27
CA VAL A 312 1.26 20.26 6.67
C VAL A 312 1.12 21.74 6.32
N LEU A 313 1.46 22.64 7.24
CA LEU A 313 1.31 24.09 7.00
C LEU A 313 2.22 24.62 5.88
N ILE A 314 3.48 24.18 5.84
CA ILE A 314 4.45 24.66 4.84
C ILE A 314 4.21 24.02 3.48
N PHE A 315 4.00 22.69 3.42
CA PHE A 315 3.92 21.99 2.14
C PHE A 315 2.49 21.88 1.60
N LEU A 316 1.48 21.64 2.45
CA LEU A 316 0.11 21.41 1.98
C LEU A 316 -0.77 22.66 2.07
N SER A 317 -0.56 23.53 3.02
CA SER A 317 -1.29 24.76 3.37
C SER A 317 -2.24 24.60 4.57
N GLU A 318 -2.71 25.75 5.11
CA GLU A 318 -3.57 25.82 6.30
C GLU A 318 -4.90 25.07 6.17
N LYS A 319 -5.45 24.95 4.95
CA LYS A 319 -6.70 24.20 4.71
C LYS A 319 -6.64 22.73 5.10
N TRP A 320 -5.44 22.16 5.33
CA TRP A 320 -5.21 20.79 5.75
C TRP A 320 -4.95 20.63 7.25
N THR A 321 -5.13 21.68 8.03
CA THR A 321 -4.85 21.68 9.47
C THR A 321 -5.56 20.54 10.21
N GLU A 322 -6.80 20.22 9.85
CA GLU A 322 -7.54 19.10 10.45
C GLU A 322 -6.93 17.72 10.15
N SER A 323 -6.12 17.60 9.07
CA SER A 323 -5.45 16.33 8.76
C SER A 323 -4.26 16.02 9.68
N ILE A 324 -3.74 17.01 10.43
CA ILE A 324 -2.54 16.85 11.26
C ILE A 324 -2.73 15.76 12.31
N ILE A 325 -3.83 15.82 13.06
CA ILE A 325 -4.10 14.83 14.11
C ILE A 325 -4.24 13.42 13.56
N TYR A 326 -4.87 13.25 12.38
CA TYR A 326 -5.00 11.96 11.74
C TYR A 326 -3.65 11.45 11.22
N LEU A 327 -2.79 12.34 10.69
CA LEU A 327 -1.43 11.99 10.28
C LEU A 327 -0.61 11.48 11.48
N GLN A 328 -0.69 12.17 12.62
CA GLN A 328 0.00 11.76 13.85
C GLN A 328 -0.47 10.39 14.34
N LEU A 329 -1.79 10.16 14.39
CA LEU A 329 -2.38 8.90 14.82
C LEU A 329 -2.02 7.75 13.86
N LEU A 330 -2.05 7.99 12.55
CA LEU A 330 -1.69 6.97 11.55
C LEU A 330 -0.20 6.63 11.61
N CYS A 331 0.69 7.59 11.85
CA CYS A 331 2.11 7.33 12.08
C CYS A 331 2.32 6.50 13.36
N ALA A 332 1.61 6.81 14.45
CA ALA A 332 1.65 6.01 15.67
C ALA A 332 1.17 4.57 15.43
N ALA A 333 0.07 4.38 14.70
CA ALA A 333 -0.41 3.05 14.27
C ALA A 333 0.61 2.32 13.40
N GLY A 334 1.33 3.05 12.55
CA GLY A 334 2.38 2.54 11.65
C GLY A 334 3.53 1.88 12.38
N ILE A 335 3.94 2.40 13.54
CA ILE A 335 4.96 1.80 14.39
C ILE A 335 4.61 0.33 14.68
N PHE A 336 3.42 0.08 15.20
CA PHE A 336 2.98 -1.28 15.56
C PHE A 336 2.79 -2.17 14.33
N THR A 337 2.43 -1.59 13.19
CA THR A 337 2.30 -2.32 11.92
C THR A 337 3.63 -2.89 11.46
N VAL A 338 4.72 -2.11 11.55
CA VAL A 338 6.06 -2.54 11.16
C VAL A 338 6.53 -3.71 12.03
N PHE A 339 6.37 -3.62 13.35
CA PHE A 339 6.75 -4.70 14.26
C PHE A 339 5.91 -5.97 14.07
N THR A 340 4.59 -5.83 13.90
CA THR A 340 3.70 -6.97 13.63
C THR A 340 4.11 -7.73 12.37
N THR A 341 4.69 -7.04 11.38
CA THR A 341 5.18 -7.67 10.15
C THR A 341 6.36 -8.59 10.39
N ILE A 342 7.34 -8.17 11.20
CA ILE A 342 8.50 -8.99 11.54
C ILE A 342 8.01 -10.24 12.29
N ASN A 343 7.10 -10.05 13.23
CA ASN A 343 6.46 -11.13 13.98
C ASN A 343 5.78 -12.13 13.03
N GLY A 344 5.02 -11.62 12.07
CA GLY A 344 4.35 -12.41 11.06
C GLY A 344 5.32 -13.22 10.18
N ASN A 345 6.45 -12.62 9.78
CA ASN A 345 7.48 -13.31 8.99
C ASN A 345 8.12 -14.43 9.79
N TYR A 346 8.46 -14.17 11.05
CA TYR A 346 9.02 -15.19 11.94
C TYR A 346 8.05 -16.38 12.13
N ILE A 347 6.77 -16.10 12.43
CA ILE A 347 5.74 -17.13 12.62
C ILE A 347 5.57 -17.98 11.35
N LYS A 348 5.58 -17.36 10.15
CA LYS A 348 5.47 -18.08 8.87
C LYS A 348 6.64 -19.03 8.64
N ILE A 349 7.86 -18.56 8.87
CA ILE A 349 9.09 -19.32 8.64
C ILE A 349 9.25 -20.45 9.65
N SER A 350 8.79 -20.25 10.89
CA SER A 350 8.73 -21.30 11.92
C SER A 350 7.66 -22.37 11.65
N GLY A 351 6.98 -22.37 10.51
CA GLY A 351 6.00 -23.36 10.13
C GLY A 351 4.58 -23.17 10.71
N HIS A 352 4.34 -22.07 11.43
CA HIS A 352 3.08 -21.81 12.12
C HIS A 352 2.17 -20.81 11.37
N SER A 353 2.13 -20.85 10.05
CA SER A 353 1.37 -19.90 9.21
C SER A 353 -0.11 -19.77 9.58
N HIS A 354 -0.72 -20.82 10.15
CA HIS A 354 -2.09 -20.79 10.65
C HIS A 354 -2.32 -19.77 11.78
N LEU A 355 -1.28 -19.46 12.57
CA LEU A 355 -1.35 -18.45 13.63
C LEU A 355 -1.40 -17.03 13.06
N VAL A 356 -0.73 -16.79 11.92
CA VAL A 356 -0.84 -15.51 11.20
C VAL A 356 -2.27 -15.31 10.70
N LEU A 357 -2.89 -16.35 10.16
CA LEU A 357 -4.29 -16.29 9.75
C LEU A 357 -5.22 -15.99 10.93
N ARG A 358 -5.00 -16.62 12.09
CA ARG A 358 -5.77 -16.33 13.32
C ARG A 358 -5.62 -14.86 13.75
N LEU A 359 -4.41 -14.32 13.73
CA LEU A 359 -4.17 -12.89 14.04
C LEU A 359 -4.90 -11.97 13.07
N GLU A 360 -4.91 -12.29 11.77
CA GLU A 360 -5.66 -11.53 10.78
C GLU A 360 -7.18 -11.57 11.04
N VAL A 361 -7.75 -12.75 11.36
CA VAL A 361 -9.17 -12.88 11.70
C VAL A 361 -9.52 -12.08 12.96
N ILE A 362 -8.67 -12.15 14.00
CA ILE A 362 -8.86 -11.38 15.24
C ILE A 362 -8.81 -9.86 14.93
N LYS A 363 -7.83 -9.42 14.14
CA LYS A 363 -7.70 -8.03 13.70
C LYS A 363 -8.97 -7.53 13.02
N ILE A 364 -9.52 -8.33 12.13
CA ILE A 364 -10.77 -8.04 11.43
C ILE A 364 -11.94 -7.88 12.39
N GLY A 365 -12.11 -8.85 13.29
CA GLY A 365 -13.14 -8.79 14.32
C GLY A 365 -13.04 -7.53 15.19
N LEU A 366 -11.81 -7.20 15.62
CA LEU A 366 -11.54 -5.98 16.40
C LEU A 366 -11.86 -4.70 15.61
N ILE A 367 -11.54 -4.65 14.32
CA ILE A 367 -11.87 -3.52 13.45
C ILE A 367 -13.39 -3.30 13.41
N PHE A 368 -14.18 -4.33 13.16
CA PHE A 368 -15.64 -4.20 13.13
C PHE A 368 -16.21 -3.80 14.48
N ILE A 369 -15.75 -4.42 15.58
CA ILE A 369 -16.18 -4.08 16.94
C ILE A 369 -15.88 -2.61 17.24
N THR A 370 -14.66 -2.15 16.96
CA THR A 370 -14.26 -0.79 17.27
C THR A 370 -14.97 0.24 16.39
N ILE A 371 -15.21 -0.03 15.11
CA ILE A 371 -16.04 0.81 14.26
C ILE A 371 -17.45 0.92 14.83
N PHE A 372 -18.06 -0.22 15.21
CA PHE A 372 -19.40 -0.25 15.79
C PHE A 372 -19.49 0.52 17.12
N LEU A 373 -18.46 0.48 17.95
CA LEU A 373 -18.44 1.21 19.21
C LEU A 373 -18.20 2.71 19.03
N THR A 374 -17.47 3.12 17.98
CA THR A 374 -17.01 4.51 17.83
C THR A 374 -17.77 5.33 16.78
N TRP A 375 -18.67 4.72 16.01
CA TRP A 375 -19.35 5.40 14.92
C TRP A 375 -20.17 6.63 15.32
N HIS A 376 -20.71 6.67 16.55
CA HIS A 376 -21.41 7.82 17.10
C HIS A 376 -20.50 8.87 17.76
N MET A 377 -19.23 8.52 18.04
CA MET A 377 -18.33 9.35 18.83
C MET A 377 -17.52 10.35 17.98
N GLY A 378 -17.67 10.29 16.66
CA GLY A 378 -16.95 11.13 15.72
C GLY A 378 -15.68 10.47 15.13
N MET A 379 -15.23 11.05 14.03
CA MET A 379 -14.11 10.50 13.22
C MET A 379 -12.81 10.34 14.02
N LEU A 380 -12.50 11.28 14.93
CA LEU A 380 -11.28 11.20 15.74
C LEU A 380 -11.24 9.92 16.58
N HIS A 381 -12.33 9.59 17.28
CA HIS A 381 -12.41 8.36 18.10
C HIS A 381 -12.30 7.10 17.24
N MET A 382 -12.86 7.14 16.04
CA MET A 382 -12.75 6.04 15.09
C MET A 382 -11.30 5.82 14.65
N VAL A 383 -10.52 6.88 14.41
CA VAL A 383 -9.09 6.75 14.04
C VAL A 383 -8.24 6.37 15.27
N ILE A 384 -8.58 6.86 16.49
CA ILE A 384 -7.94 6.39 17.72
C ILE A 384 -8.17 4.89 17.92
N SER A 385 -9.38 4.39 17.64
CA SER A 385 -9.67 2.96 17.75
C SER A 385 -8.83 2.11 16.81
N LEU A 386 -8.50 2.62 15.62
CA LEU A 386 -7.55 1.97 14.70
C LEU A 386 -6.17 1.80 15.36
N VAL A 387 -5.66 2.83 16.03
CA VAL A 387 -4.39 2.76 16.76
C VAL A 387 -4.46 1.67 17.84
N ILE A 388 -5.53 1.66 18.62
CA ILE A 388 -5.76 0.67 19.69
C ILE A 388 -5.76 -0.75 19.11
N VAL A 389 -6.46 -0.98 18.00
CA VAL A 389 -6.48 -2.29 17.32
C VAL A 389 -5.07 -2.71 16.90
N ARG A 390 -4.26 -1.80 16.34
CA ARG A 390 -2.87 -2.10 15.96
C ARG A 390 -2.01 -2.48 17.17
N ILE A 391 -2.18 -1.79 18.29
CA ILE A 391 -1.50 -2.12 19.55
C ILE A 391 -1.91 -3.51 20.05
N ILE A 392 -3.21 -3.81 20.09
CA ILE A 392 -3.73 -5.11 20.54
C ILE A 392 -3.18 -6.23 19.66
N VAL A 393 -3.23 -6.09 18.34
CA VAL A 393 -2.71 -7.10 17.39
C VAL A 393 -1.20 -7.30 17.57
N TYR A 394 -0.44 -6.23 17.81
CA TYR A 394 0.97 -6.32 18.12
C TYR A 394 1.22 -7.10 19.41
N ILE A 395 0.52 -6.79 20.50
CA ILE A 395 0.62 -7.50 21.78
C ILE A 395 0.29 -8.99 21.60
N LEU A 396 -0.79 -9.31 20.91
CA LEU A 396 -1.15 -10.71 20.62
C LEU A 396 -0.06 -11.42 19.83
N SER A 397 0.55 -10.75 18.86
CA SER A 397 1.64 -11.33 18.07
C SER A 397 2.88 -11.64 18.91
N ILE A 398 3.22 -10.78 19.89
CA ILE A 398 4.34 -11.00 20.83
C ILE A 398 4.06 -12.22 21.74
N ILE A 399 2.83 -12.32 22.26
CA ILE A 399 2.44 -13.43 23.15
C ILE A 399 2.54 -14.76 22.39
N ILE A 400 2.01 -14.82 21.18
CA ILE A 400 2.07 -16.04 20.33
C ILE A 400 3.52 -16.44 20.06
N ILE A 401 4.41 -15.49 19.79
CA ILE A 401 5.84 -15.78 19.57
C ILE A 401 6.47 -16.26 20.87
N GLY A 402 6.19 -15.59 21.99
CA GLY A 402 6.75 -15.96 23.30
C GLY A 402 6.44 -17.38 23.72
N GLU A 403 5.26 -17.91 23.35
CA GLU A 403 4.88 -19.30 23.63
C GLU A 403 5.59 -20.34 22.74
N LYS A 404 6.01 -19.97 21.54
CA LYS A 404 6.57 -20.87 20.53
C LYS A 404 8.08 -20.80 20.37
N VAL A 405 8.68 -19.78 20.95
CA VAL A 405 10.10 -19.44 20.79
C VAL A 405 10.70 -19.12 22.16
N ASP A 406 11.95 -19.48 22.39
CA ASP A 406 12.69 -19.11 23.61
C ASP A 406 13.01 -17.59 23.67
N TYR A 407 12.00 -16.77 23.41
CA TYR A 407 12.09 -15.31 23.43
C TYR A 407 10.78 -14.71 23.99
N PRO A 408 10.63 -14.76 25.32
CA PRO A 408 9.41 -14.34 25.98
C PRO A 408 9.11 -12.85 25.77
N TRP A 409 7.83 -12.50 25.81
CA TRP A 409 7.31 -11.17 25.51
C TRP A 409 7.98 -10.03 26.30
N TYR A 410 8.32 -10.27 27.57
CA TYR A 410 9.00 -9.28 28.41
C TYR A 410 10.43 -8.99 27.93
N THR A 411 11.13 -9.97 27.37
CA THR A 411 12.46 -9.79 26.79
C THR A 411 12.38 -8.98 25.51
N GLN A 412 11.33 -9.19 24.69
CA GLN A 412 11.09 -8.38 23.49
C GLN A 412 10.86 -6.92 23.86
N LEU A 413 10.02 -6.66 24.86
CA LEU A 413 9.78 -5.29 25.34
C LEU A 413 11.06 -4.66 25.90
N LYS A 414 11.86 -5.42 26.67
CA LYS A 414 13.14 -4.94 27.22
C LYS A 414 14.14 -4.57 26.11
N ASP A 415 14.19 -5.34 25.03
CA ASP A 415 15.09 -5.08 23.90
C ASP A 415 14.64 -3.86 23.05
N ILE A 416 13.35 -3.56 23.02
CA ILE A 416 12.77 -2.43 22.27
C ILE A 416 12.77 -1.14 23.09
N PHE A 417 12.60 -1.23 24.40
CA PHE A 417 12.42 -0.09 25.31
C PHE A 417 13.53 0.97 25.21
N PRO A 418 14.83 0.65 25.12
CA PRO A 418 15.88 1.66 24.98
C PRO A 418 15.70 2.55 23.75
N TYR A 419 15.25 1.99 22.65
CA TYR A 419 15.03 2.72 21.40
C TYR A 419 13.75 3.56 21.43
N LEU A 420 12.74 3.06 22.12
CA LEU A 420 11.52 3.83 22.40
C LEU A 420 11.85 5.03 23.30
N SER A 421 12.67 4.85 24.36
CA SER A 421 13.05 5.94 25.25
C SER A 421 13.90 7.00 24.54
N ILE A 422 14.81 6.61 23.65
CA ILE A 422 15.55 7.54 22.78
C ILE A 422 14.57 8.32 21.89
N GLY A 423 13.64 7.63 21.26
CA GLY A 423 12.60 8.27 20.44
C GLY A 423 11.74 9.26 21.23
N ILE A 424 11.34 8.91 22.46
CA ILE A 424 10.58 9.80 23.35
C ILE A 424 11.42 11.00 23.81
N ILE A 425 12.69 10.81 24.15
CA ILE A 425 13.60 11.91 24.52
C ILE A 425 13.76 12.88 23.36
N LEU A 426 14.01 12.39 22.15
CA LEU A 426 14.07 13.21 20.93
C LEU A 426 12.74 13.95 20.68
N PHE A 427 11.62 13.28 20.94
CA PHE A 427 10.29 13.89 20.85
C PHE A 427 10.12 15.03 21.86
N LEU A 428 10.43 14.82 23.12
CA LEU A 428 10.28 15.82 24.20
C LEU A 428 11.23 17.01 24.02
N THR A 429 12.49 16.77 23.64
CA THR A 429 13.46 17.84 23.39
C THR A 429 13.07 18.71 22.21
N SER A 430 12.58 18.10 21.12
CA SER A 430 12.09 18.85 19.96
C SER A 430 10.80 19.61 20.27
N LEU A 431 9.89 19.05 21.08
CA LEU A 431 8.67 19.72 21.53
C LEU A 431 9.00 20.94 22.38
N SER A 432 9.92 20.81 23.36
CA SER A 432 10.37 21.93 24.20
C SER A 432 11.04 23.02 23.39
N PHE A 433 11.83 22.67 22.37
CA PHE A 433 12.44 23.63 21.46
C PHE A 433 11.41 24.39 20.60
N THR A 434 10.38 23.68 20.13
CA THR A 434 9.28 24.31 19.37
C THR A 434 8.47 25.29 20.22
N ILE A 435 8.18 24.93 21.47
CA ILE A 435 7.48 25.81 22.43
C ILE A 435 8.36 27.03 22.78
N PHE A 436 9.67 26.82 22.95
CA PHE A 436 10.61 27.92 23.22
C PHE A 436 10.65 28.94 22.08
N ILE A 437 10.71 28.49 20.82
CA ILE A 437 10.72 29.37 19.65
C ILE A 437 9.36 30.09 19.47
N SER A 438 8.23 29.44 19.81
CA SER A 438 6.90 30.06 19.69
C SER A 438 6.64 31.14 20.75
N ASN A 439 7.45 31.20 21.80
CA ASN A 439 7.35 32.18 22.89
C ASN A 439 8.39 33.34 22.74
N ILE A 440 9.24 33.31 21.72
CA ILE A 440 10.13 34.39 21.29
C ILE A 440 9.47 35.11 20.09
#